data_5f3230bdfd59fd94ef6e28409ac26fad
#
_entry.id   5f3230bdfd59fd94ef6e28409ac26fad
#
_cell.length_a   1.000
_cell.length_b   1.000
_cell.length_c   1.000
_cell.angle_alpha   90.00
_cell.angle_beta   90.00
_cell.angle_gamma   90.00
#
_symmetry.space_group_name_H-M   'P 1'
#
loop_
_entity.id
_entity.type
_entity.pdbx_description
1 polymer ?
#
loop_
_entity_poly.entity_id
_entity_poly.type
_entity_poly.pdbx_seq_one_letter_code
_entity_poly.pdbx_strand_id
1 'polypeptide(L)'
;MNTRNRHHVHIAGDGPATIVFAHGFGCDQNMWRLMAPAYEDRYRTIRYDLVGSGMSDLSAYDRERHGSLQGHADDLLEVIRDGAQGPVVFVGHSVSAMIGLLAGIKAPELIDAHVMLGPSPCYINDGDYIGGFSRADIDSLLETMEGNYLGWSSTMAPAIMGAPGQPELAEELTNSFCRTDPDIAAHFARVTFLSDNRADLPKLQAPVLVLQCSDDIIAPRPVGDYLQRTLPNATLRIIENVGHCPHLSAPCASMAAMDEFLEALPLHDRVRA
;
A
#
# COMPACT_ATOMS: atom_id res chain seq x y z
N MET A 1 23.52 4.82 7.09
CA MET A 1 22.42 4.93 8.11
C MET A 1 21.79 3.57 8.25
N ASN A 2 21.35 3.18 9.46
CA ASN A 2 20.66 1.91 9.73
C ASN A 2 19.24 1.97 9.11
N THR A 3 18.78 0.89 8.48
CA THR A 3 17.46 0.74 7.83
C THR A 3 16.30 1.14 8.75
N ARG A 4 16.35 0.74 10.02
CA ARG A 4 15.33 1.08 11.03
C ARG A 4 15.15 2.57 11.23
N ASN A 5 16.24 3.32 11.30
CA ASN A 5 16.17 4.77 11.47
C ASN A 5 15.75 5.47 10.19
N ARG A 6 16.23 4.97 9.03
CA ARG A 6 15.88 5.53 7.72
C ARG A 6 14.37 5.48 7.45
N HIS A 7 13.74 4.36 7.81
CA HIS A 7 12.32 4.11 7.56
C HIS A 7 11.45 4.22 8.81
N HIS A 8 11.97 4.72 9.94
CA HIS A 8 11.24 4.77 11.21
C HIS A 8 10.50 3.45 11.50
N VAL A 9 11.21 2.33 11.42
CA VAL A 9 10.63 0.99 11.55
C VAL A 9 10.16 0.72 12.97
N HIS A 10 8.91 0.31 13.10
CA HIS A 10 8.30 -0.18 14.34
C HIS A 10 8.06 -1.68 14.24
N ILE A 11 8.55 -2.43 15.23
CA ILE A 11 8.40 -3.89 15.32
C ILE A 11 7.67 -4.21 16.63
N ALA A 12 6.63 -5.03 16.54
CA ALA A 12 5.88 -5.54 17.71
C ALA A 12 5.53 -7.02 17.51
N GLY A 13 5.19 -7.70 18.61
CA GLY A 13 4.95 -9.14 18.59
C GLY A 13 6.19 -9.97 18.30
N ASP A 14 6.13 -11.25 18.63
CA ASP A 14 7.22 -12.22 18.49
C ASP A 14 6.73 -13.58 17.93
N GLY A 15 5.60 -13.56 17.23
CA GLY A 15 5.06 -14.73 16.55
C GLY A 15 6.01 -15.30 15.49
N PRO A 16 5.78 -16.57 15.09
CA PRO A 16 6.73 -17.32 14.24
C PRO A 16 6.75 -16.87 12.77
N ALA A 17 5.77 -16.10 12.32
CA ALA A 17 5.71 -15.48 11.00
C ALA A 17 5.59 -13.97 11.13
N THR A 18 6.02 -13.24 10.10
CA THR A 18 6.04 -11.77 10.08
C THR A 18 4.97 -11.22 9.14
N ILE A 19 4.24 -10.20 9.61
CA ILE A 19 3.39 -9.36 8.74
C ILE A 19 4.05 -7.99 8.61
N VAL A 20 4.30 -7.56 7.38
CA VAL A 20 4.88 -6.25 7.07
C VAL A 20 3.82 -5.34 6.46
N PHE A 21 3.55 -4.21 7.11
CA PHE A 21 2.53 -3.24 6.70
C PHE A 21 3.18 -2.01 6.07
N ALA A 22 2.77 -1.67 4.85
CA ALA A 22 3.21 -0.49 4.12
C ALA A 22 2.04 0.42 3.73
N HIS A 23 2.14 1.69 4.10
CA HIS A 23 1.10 2.71 3.88
C HIS A 23 1.06 3.22 2.43
N GLY A 24 -0.01 3.93 2.07
CA GLY A 24 -0.21 4.55 0.76
C GLY A 24 0.43 5.94 0.63
N PHE A 25 0.22 6.55 -0.54
CA PHE A 25 0.66 7.92 -0.84
C PHE A 25 0.15 8.93 0.20
N GLY A 26 1.02 9.85 0.61
CA GLY A 26 0.69 10.94 1.55
C GLY A 26 0.40 10.49 2.99
N CYS A 27 0.57 9.22 3.29
CA CYS A 27 0.31 8.62 4.59
C CYS A 27 1.61 8.32 5.37
N ASP A 28 1.44 7.75 6.54
CA ASP A 28 2.50 7.18 7.38
C ASP A 28 2.03 5.87 8.04
N GLN A 29 2.88 5.20 8.78
CA GLN A 29 2.57 3.91 9.41
C GLN A 29 1.42 3.94 10.42
N ASN A 30 1.01 5.13 10.91
CA ASN A 30 -0.13 5.25 11.84
C ASN A 30 -1.47 4.89 11.18
N MET A 31 -1.52 4.87 9.84
CA MET A 31 -2.69 4.38 9.10
C MET A 31 -3.05 2.92 9.46
N TRP A 32 -2.10 2.16 9.99
CA TRP A 32 -2.28 0.76 10.37
C TRP A 32 -2.68 0.54 11.85
N ARG A 33 -2.91 1.62 12.63
CA ARG A 33 -3.19 1.58 14.07
C ARG A 33 -4.43 0.76 14.46
N LEU A 34 -5.41 0.63 13.55
CA LEU A 34 -6.64 -0.14 13.79
C LEU A 34 -6.52 -1.62 13.38
N MET A 35 -5.52 -1.97 12.59
CA MET A 35 -5.34 -3.35 12.11
C MET A 35 -4.10 -4.01 12.72
N ALA A 36 -2.93 -3.40 12.64
CA ALA A 36 -1.68 -4.06 13.01
C ALA A 36 -1.66 -4.59 14.45
N PRO A 37 -2.18 -3.88 15.47
CA PRO A 37 -2.20 -4.40 16.85
C PRO A 37 -2.99 -5.71 17.02
N ALA A 38 -4.00 -5.97 16.19
CA ALA A 38 -4.81 -7.18 16.24
C ALA A 38 -4.02 -8.45 15.84
N TYR A 39 -2.85 -8.30 15.25
CA TYR A 39 -2.00 -9.40 14.80
C TYR A 39 -0.79 -9.64 15.71
N GLU A 40 -0.48 -8.71 16.64
CA GLU A 40 0.75 -8.74 17.44
C GLU A 40 0.83 -9.94 18.42
N ASP A 41 -0.30 -10.50 18.84
CA ASP A 41 -0.36 -11.71 19.69
C ASP A 41 0.00 -13.00 18.92
N ARG A 42 -0.15 -13.01 17.59
CA ARG A 42 0.00 -14.21 16.74
C ARG A 42 1.19 -14.13 15.80
N TYR A 43 1.57 -12.93 15.43
CA TYR A 43 2.60 -12.64 14.44
C TYR A 43 3.61 -11.62 14.97
N ARG A 44 4.80 -11.65 14.40
CA ARG A 44 5.67 -10.49 14.42
C ARG A 44 5.12 -9.47 13.43
N THR A 45 4.92 -8.23 13.83
CA THR A 45 4.45 -7.15 12.94
C THR A 45 5.55 -6.14 12.71
N ILE A 46 5.67 -5.68 11.48
CA ILE A 46 6.57 -4.59 11.07
C ILE A 46 5.71 -3.53 10.41
N ARG A 47 5.78 -2.29 10.94
CA ARG A 47 5.26 -1.09 10.31
C ARG A 47 6.43 -0.17 10.01
N TYR A 48 6.43 0.50 8.89
CA TYR A 48 7.48 1.42 8.54
C TYR A 48 6.94 2.58 7.70
N ASP A 49 7.67 3.68 7.69
CA ASP A 49 7.38 4.81 6.83
C ASP A 49 8.16 4.65 5.52
N LEU A 50 7.48 4.82 4.38
CA LEU A 50 8.16 4.95 3.10
C LEU A 50 9.13 6.13 3.19
N VAL A 51 10.32 6.00 2.60
CA VAL A 51 11.28 7.10 2.60
C VAL A 51 10.64 8.35 1.97
N GLY A 52 10.78 9.49 2.64
CA GLY A 52 10.10 10.73 2.27
C GLY A 52 8.73 10.93 2.90
N SER A 53 8.26 10.00 3.75
CA SER A 53 6.96 10.07 4.43
C SER A 53 7.13 9.94 5.94
N GLY A 54 6.12 10.39 6.69
CA GLY A 54 6.03 10.22 8.13
C GLY A 54 7.25 10.72 8.89
N MET A 55 7.80 9.85 9.71
CA MET A 55 9.02 10.08 10.49
C MET A 55 10.28 9.46 9.87
N SER A 56 10.20 9.03 8.59
CA SER A 56 11.38 8.58 7.86
C SER A 56 12.42 9.68 7.73
N ASP A 57 13.66 9.29 7.49
CA ASP A 57 14.71 10.28 7.22
C ASP A 57 14.55 10.89 5.82
N LEU A 58 14.07 12.13 5.76
CA LEU A 58 13.85 12.84 4.50
C LEU A 58 15.15 13.03 3.70
N SER A 59 16.33 13.09 4.37
CA SER A 59 17.61 13.22 3.68
C SER A 59 18.03 11.96 2.92
N ALA A 60 17.37 10.82 3.20
CA ALA A 60 17.57 9.57 2.49
C ALA A 60 16.73 9.46 1.19
N TYR A 61 15.83 10.44 0.94
CA TYR A 61 15.05 10.46 -0.29
C TYR A 61 15.93 10.89 -1.46
N ASP A 62 16.18 9.97 -2.37
CA ASP A 62 16.98 10.17 -3.58
C ASP A 62 16.03 10.16 -4.79
N ARG A 63 15.94 11.29 -5.52
CA ARG A 63 15.01 11.44 -6.66
C ARG A 63 15.32 10.48 -7.83
N GLU A 64 16.58 10.07 -7.99
CA GLU A 64 16.95 9.10 -9.03
C GLU A 64 16.53 7.68 -8.59
N ARG A 65 16.92 7.25 -7.38
CA ARG A 65 16.54 5.94 -6.82
C ARG A 65 15.02 5.79 -6.71
N HIS A 66 14.33 6.81 -6.20
CA HIS A 66 12.88 6.81 -5.98
C HIS A 66 12.08 7.42 -7.15
N GLY A 67 12.73 7.61 -8.31
CA GLY A 67 12.08 8.02 -9.56
C GLY A 67 11.22 6.93 -10.21
N SER A 68 11.15 5.76 -9.58
CA SER A 68 10.24 4.66 -9.91
C SER A 68 9.88 3.86 -8.65
N LEU A 69 8.84 3.02 -8.73
CA LEU A 69 8.44 2.15 -7.61
C LEU A 69 9.50 1.08 -7.29
N GLN A 70 10.45 0.82 -8.19
CA GLN A 70 11.54 -0.14 -7.96
C GLN A 70 12.45 0.29 -6.79
N GLY A 71 12.76 1.58 -6.65
CA GLY A 71 13.55 2.08 -5.52
C GLY A 71 12.85 1.85 -4.18
N HIS A 72 11.54 2.07 -4.13
CA HIS A 72 10.74 1.77 -2.94
C HIS A 72 10.62 0.26 -2.67
N ALA A 73 10.60 -0.58 -3.73
CA ALA A 73 10.62 -2.03 -3.58
C ALA A 73 11.97 -2.51 -3.00
N ASP A 74 13.08 -1.88 -3.38
CA ASP A 74 14.40 -2.16 -2.80
C ASP A 74 14.46 -1.79 -1.32
N ASP A 75 13.88 -0.66 -0.95
CA ASP A 75 13.77 -0.24 0.45
C ASP A 75 12.92 -1.23 1.27
N LEU A 76 11.78 -1.70 0.73
CA LEU A 76 10.96 -2.73 1.38
C LEU A 76 11.77 -4.01 1.62
N LEU A 77 12.55 -4.47 0.63
CA LEU A 77 13.38 -5.66 0.79
C LEU A 77 14.48 -5.46 1.85
N GLU A 78 15.02 -4.26 2.00
CA GLU A 78 15.96 -3.94 3.09
C GLU A 78 15.26 -3.98 4.46
N VAL A 79 14.03 -3.45 4.58
CA VAL A 79 13.22 -3.53 5.82
C VAL A 79 12.93 -4.97 6.20
N ILE A 80 12.53 -5.81 5.23
CA ILE A 80 12.26 -7.25 5.45
C ILE A 80 13.53 -7.96 5.93
N ARG A 81 14.67 -7.77 5.26
CA ARG A 81 15.93 -8.42 5.64
C ARG A 81 16.43 -8.02 7.02
N ASP A 82 16.20 -6.77 7.45
CA ASP A 82 16.61 -6.26 8.76
C ASP A 82 15.71 -6.70 9.91
N GLY A 83 14.40 -6.84 9.65
CA GLY A 83 13.40 -6.97 10.72
C GLY A 83 12.58 -8.24 10.75
N ALA A 84 12.40 -8.92 9.61
CA ALA A 84 11.50 -10.06 9.53
C ALA A 84 12.11 -11.35 10.10
N GLN A 85 11.23 -12.23 10.58
CA GLN A 85 11.54 -13.57 11.06
C GLN A 85 10.50 -14.55 10.52
N GLY A 86 10.94 -15.75 10.12
CA GLY A 86 10.06 -16.76 9.55
C GLY A 86 9.40 -16.33 8.23
N PRO A 87 8.30 -16.98 7.85
CA PRO A 87 7.54 -16.60 6.66
C PRO A 87 7.02 -15.17 6.72
N VAL A 88 6.98 -14.48 5.57
CA VAL A 88 6.59 -13.07 5.48
C VAL A 88 5.30 -12.90 4.68
N VAL A 89 4.31 -12.25 5.26
CA VAL A 89 3.13 -11.73 4.56
C VAL A 89 3.27 -10.22 4.42
N PHE A 90 3.28 -9.74 3.19
CA PHE A 90 3.31 -8.30 2.92
C PHE A 90 1.90 -7.74 2.78
N VAL A 91 1.61 -6.65 3.49
CA VAL A 91 0.32 -5.94 3.46
C VAL A 91 0.56 -4.52 2.96
N GLY A 92 0.13 -4.24 1.74
CA GLY A 92 0.32 -2.94 1.10
C GLY A 92 -0.99 -2.23 0.79
N HIS A 93 -1.07 -0.95 1.18
CA HIS A 93 -2.18 -0.09 0.80
C HIS A 93 -1.84 0.73 -0.45
N SER A 94 -2.77 0.76 -1.42
CA SER A 94 -2.69 1.63 -2.60
C SER A 94 -1.38 1.39 -3.39
N VAL A 95 -0.57 2.43 -3.60
CA VAL A 95 0.73 2.34 -4.29
C VAL A 95 1.66 1.28 -3.68
N SER A 96 1.60 1.07 -2.36
CA SER A 96 2.42 0.06 -1.70
C SER A 96 2.06 -1.37 -2.10
N ALA A 97 0.85 -1.62 -2.61
CA ALA A 97 0.52 -2.91 -3.21
C ALA A 97 1.41 -3.21 -4.43
N MET A 98 1.68 -2.21 -5.26
CA MET A 98 2.59 -2.36 -6.41
C MET A 98 4.06 -2.37 -6.00
N ILE A 99 4.44 -1.63 -4.96
CA ILE A 99 5.78 -1.75 -4.35
C ILE A 99 6.02 -3.18 -3.89
N GLY A 100 5.05 -3.79 -3.18
CA GLY A 100 5.12 -5.18 -2.77
C GLY A 100 5.15 -6.17 -3.93
N LEU A 101 4.34 -5.95 -4.98
CA LEU A 101 4.37 -6.74 -6.22
C LEU A 101 5.80 -6.81 -6.79
N LEU A 102 6.43 -5.63 -6.97
CA LEU A 102 7.78 -5.53 -7.53
C LEU A 102 8.85 -6.17 -6.63
N ALA A 103 8.72 -6.00 -5.32
CA ALA A 103 9.60 -6.64 -4.33
C ALA A 103 9.46 -8.17 -4.38
N GLY A 104 8.22 -8.70 -4.42
CA GLY A 104 7.96 -10.14 -4.49
C GLY A 104 8.42 -10.79 -5.80
N ILE A 105 8.40 -10.06 -6.91
CA ILE A 105 8.99 -10.51 -8.18
C ILE A 105 10.52 -10.54 -8.09
N LYS A 106 11.11 -9.52 -7.47
CA LYS A 106 12.57 -9.35 -7.38
C LYS A 106 13.23 -10.34 -6.42
N ALA A 107 12.55 -10.66 -5.31
CA ALA A 107 13.05 -11.56 -4.27
C ALA A 107 11.91 -12.48 -3.77
N PRO A 108 11.48 -13.46 -4.61
CA PRO A 108 10.32 -14.30 -4.32
C PRO A 108 10.52 -15.20 -3.08
N GLU A 109 11.75 -15.41 -2.66
CA GLU A 109 12.10 -16.17 -1.45
C GLU A 109 11.86 -15.37 -0.15
N LEU A 110 11.67 -14.05 -0.23
CA LEU A 110 11.52 -13.19 0.94
C LEU A 110 10.06 -12.85 1.29
N ILE A 111 9.11 -13.06 0.38
CA ILE A 111 7.69 -12.73 0.61
C ILE A 111 6.83 -13.92 0.21
N ASP A 112 6.21 -14.54 1.19
CA ASP A 112 5.42 -15.77 1.02
C ASP A 112 4.00 -15.51 0.51
N ALA A 113 3.41 -14.35 0.85
CA ALA A 113 2.07 -13.96 0.41
C ALA A 113 1.89 -12.44 0.44
N HIS A 114 0.90 -11.95 -0.30
CA HIS A 114 0.57 -10.52 -0.39
C HIS A 114 -0.88 -10.27 -0.04
N VAL A 115 -1.13 -9.19 0.69
CA VAL A 115 -2.46 -8.59 0.90
C VAL A 115 -2.43 -7.18 0.34
N MET A 116 -3.26 -6.90 -0.64
CA MET A 116 -3.31 -5.64 -1.38
C MET A 116 -4.63 -4.94 -1.08
N LEU A 117 -4.59 -3.80 -0.37
CA LEU A 117 -5.76 -2.99 -0.04
C LEU A 117 -5.87 -1.81 -1.01
N GLY A 118 -6.96 -1.71 -1.76
CA GLY A 118 -7.18 -0.66 -2.75
C GLY A 118 -6.08 -0.59 -3.82
N PRO A 119 -5.59 -1.71 -4.38
CA PRO A 119 -4.47 -1.70 -5.31
C PRO A 119 -4.87 -1.14 -6.68
N SER A 120 -3.92 -0.47 -7.35
CA SER A 120 -4.05 -0.16 -8.77
C SER A 120 -2.73 -0.38 -9.51
N PRO A 121 -2.68 -1.24 -10.53
CA PRO A 121 -1.47 -1.45 -11.33
C PRO A 121 -1.24 -0.34 -12.36
N CYS A 122 -2.27 0.43 -12.70
CA CYS A 122 -2.25 1.60 -13.57
C CYS A 122 -3.50 2.44 -13.30
N TYR A 123 -3.33 3.74 -13.09
CA TYR A 123 -4.46 4.64 -12.81
C TYR A 123 -5.13 5.16 -14.08
N ILE A 124 -4.43 5.12 -15.22
CA ILE A 124 -4.88 5.69 -16.49
C ILE A 124 -5.67 4.64 -17.28
N ASN A 125 -6.83 5.04 -17.79
CA ASN A 125 -7.61 4.23 -18.71
C ASN A 125 -6.83 4.02 -20.01
N ASP A 126 -6.80 2.78 -20.52
CA ASP A 126 -6.05 2.42 -21.73
C ASP A 126 -6.78 1.31 -22.50
N GLY A 127 -7.35 1.64 -23.66
CA GLY A 127 -8.19 0.72 -24.41
C GLY A 127 -9.35 0.20 -23.56
N ASP A 128 -9.44 -1.11 -23.38
CA ASP A 128 -10.46 -1.77 -22.56
C ASP A 128 -10.12 -1.81 -21.05
N TYR A 129 -8.93 -1.36 -20.67
CA TYR A 129 -8.53 -1.29 -19.28
C TYR A 129 -9.09 -0.02 -18.62
N ILE A 130 -9.79 -0.19 -17.50
CA ILE A 130 -10.35 0.89 -16.70
C ILE A 130 -9.46 1.08 -15.47
N GLY A 131 -8.61 2.12 -15.48
CA GLY A 131 -7.78 2.52 -14.33
C GLY A 131 -8.47 3.53 -13.41
N GLY A 132 -9.51 4.19 -13.91
CA GLY A 132 -10.32 5.18 -13.19
C GLY A 132 -10.15 6.61 -13.70
N PHE A 133 -9.04 6.96 -14.32
CA PHE A 133 -8.74 8.31 -14.76
C PHE A 133 -8.39 8.36 -16.25
N SER A 134 -8.73 9.46 -16.92
CA SER A 134 -8.11 9.76 -18.19
C SER A 134 -6.69 10.29 -18.00
N ARG A 135 -5.89 10.29 -19.06
CA ARG A 135 -4.56 10.91 -19.01
C ARG A 135 -4.64 12.39 -18.63
N ALA A 136 -5.63 13.11 -19.15
CA ALA A 136 -5.83 14.52 -18.84
C ALA A 136 -6.20 14.77 -17.36
N ASP A 137 -6.97 13.87 -16.75
CA ASP A 137 -7.28 13.94 -15.31
C ASP A 137 -6.02 13.82 -14.46
N ILE A 138 -5.14 12.86 -14.80
CA ILE A 138 -3.86 12.69 -14.09
C ILE A 138 -2.94 13.88 -14.29
N ASP A 139 -2.81 14.39 -15.52
CA ASP A 139 -1.99 15.57 -15.78
C ASP A 139 -2.49 16.79 -14.98
N SER A 140 -3.82 17.03 -14.93
CA SER A 140 -4.43 18.10 -14.14
C SER A 140 -4.25 17.92 -12.63
N LEU A 141 -4.36 16.66 -12.14
CA LEU A 141 -4.11 16.32 -10.74
C LEU A 141 -2.67 16.69 -10.35
N LEU A 142 -1.69 16.28 -11.15
CA LEU A 142 -0.28 16.53 -10.90
C LEU A 142 0.05 18.04 -10.96
N GLU A 143 -0.48 18.78 -11.94
CA GLU A 143 -0.33 20.24 -12.02
C GLU A 143 -0.92 20.94 -10.80
N THR A 144 -2.10 20.51 -10.33
CA THR A 144 -2.74 21.08 -9.14
C THR A 144 -1.91 20.83 -7.88
N MET A 145 -1.34 19.64 -7.74
CA MET A 145 -0.45 19.29 -6.62
C MET A 145 0.82 20.12 -6.63
N GLU A 146 1.45 20.31 -7.80
CA GLU A 146 2.67 21.12 -7.95
C GLU A 146 2.39 22.61 -7.68
N GLY A 147 1.23 23.10 -8.08
CA GLY A 147 0.84 24.52 -7.91
C GLY A 147 0.34 24.88 -6.51
N ASN A 148 -0.39 23.97 -5.85
CA ASN A 148 -0.99 24.20 -4.53
C ASN A 148 -1.25 22.87 -3.80
N TYR A 149 -0.21 22.26 -3.26
CA TYR A 149 -0.29 20.97 -2.57
C TYR A 149 -1.25 20.98 -1.38
N LEU A 150 -1.24 22.04 -0.56
CA LEU A 150 -2.11 22.13 0.62
C LEU A 150 -3.59 22.26 0.22
N GLY A 151 -3.89 23.07 -0.79
CA GLY A 151 -5.24 23.21 -1.33
C GLY A 151 -5.75 21.91 -1.93
N TRP A 152 -4.91 21.22 -2.69
CA TRP A 152 -5.21 19.90 -3.23
C TRP A 152 -5.49 18.90 -2.09
N SER A 153 -4.62 18.82 -1.10
CA SER A 153 -4.76 17.93 0.05
C SER A 153 -6.09 18.14 0.80
N SER A 154 -6.43 19.40 1.07
CA SER A 154 -7.67 19.75 1.77
C SER A 154 -8.95 19.38 0.99
N THR A 155 -8.87 19.33 -0.33
CA THR A 155 -10.01 18.99 -1.18
C THR A 155 -10.08 17.48 -1.44
N MET A 156 -8.93 16.85 -1.73
CA MET A 156 -8.90 15.46 -2.17
C MET A 156 -8.92 14.46 -1.03
N ALA A 157 -8.29 14.76 0.11
CA ALA A 157 -8.24 13.81 1.22
C ALA A 157 -9.64 13.40 1.73
N PRO A 158 -10.61 14.31 1.91
CA PRO A 158 -11.97 13.92 2.24
C PRO A 158 -12.64 13.05 1.17
N ALA A 159 -12.43 13.35 -0.10
CA ALA A 159 -12.98 12.57 -1.21
C ALA A 159 -12.36 11.17 -1.29
N ILE A 160 -11.04 11.06 -1.10
CA ILE A 160 -10.29 9.80 -1.05
C ILE A 160 -10.74 8.95 0.14
N MET A 161 -10.87 9.55 1.32
CA MET A 161 -11.33 8.83 2.51
C MET A 161 -12.75 8.33 2.34
N GLY A 162 -13.63 9.10 1.70
CA GLY A 162 -15.07 8.81 1.64
C GLY A 162 -15.65 8.82 3.04
N ALA A 163 -16.05 7.66 3.57
CA ALA A 163 -16.47 7.44 4.95
C ALA A 163 -17.40 8.56 5.51
N PRO A 164 -18.55 8.86 4.90
CA PRO A 164 -19.35 10.04 5.25
C PRO A 164 -19.91 10.02 6.68
N GLY A 165 -19.92 8.85 7.32
CA GLY A 165 -20.30 8.69 8.73
C GLY A 165 -19.16 8.89 9.73
N GLN A 166 -17.92 9.15 9.27
CA GLN A 166 -16.70 9.24 10.09
C GLN A 166 -15.84 10.44 9.63
N PRO A 167 -16.31 11.68 9.78
CA PRO A 167 -15.61 12.88 9.26
C PRO A 167 -14.21 13.08 9.85
N GLU A 168 -13.96 12.56 11.06
CA GLU A 168 -12.65 12.58 11.71
C GLU A 168 -11.57 11.84 10.90
N LEU A 169 -11.92 10.81 10.15
CA LEU A 169 -10.98 10.11 9.29
C LEU A 169 -10.55 10.97 8.09
N ALA A 170 -11.48 11.77 7.55
CA ALA A 170 -11.17 12.71 6.48
C ALA A 170 -10.22 13.82 6.95
N GLU A 171 -10.44 14.34 8.17
CA GLU A 171 -9.54 15.30 8.79
C GLU A 171 -8.15 14.69 9.04
N GLU A 172 -8.11 13.46 9.55
CA GLU A 172 -6.85 12.74 9.76
C GLU A 172 -6.04 12.57 8.47
N LEU A 173 -6.70 12.14 7.38
CA LEU A 173 -6.02 11.97 6.08
C LEU A 173 -5.54 13.32 5.53
N THR A 174 -6.33 14.37 5.68
CA THR A 174 -5.94 15.75 5.32
C THR A 174 -4.69 16.17 6.08
N ASN A 175 -4.68 15.96 7.39
CA ASN A 175 -3.53 16.29 8.24
C ASN A 175 -2.28 15.46 7.87
N SER A 176 -2.46 14.20 7.50
CA SER A 176 -1.37 13.34 7.03
C SER A 176 -0.75 13.89 5.75
N PHE A 177 -1.58 14.21 4.75
CA PHE A 177 -1.11 14.80 3.48
C PHE A 177 -0.37 16.13 3.73
N CYS A 178 -0.95 17.03 4.54
CA CYS A 178 -0.38 18.35 4.83
C CYS A 178 0.96 18.30 5.57
N ARG A 179 1.31 17.17 6.22
CA ARG A 179 2.61 17.00 6.89
C ARG A 179 3.72 16.51 5.96
N THR A 180 3.37 16.00 4.78
CA THR A 180 4.36 15.50 3.82
C THR A 180 5.12 16.69 3.18
N ASP A 181 6.43 16.54 2.98
CA ASP A 181 7.22 17.52 2.24
C ASP A 181 6.64 17.70 0.82
N PRO A 182 6.26 18.93 0.41
CA PRO A 182 5.56 19.15 -0.86
C PRO A 182 6.37 18.74 -2.09
N ASP A 183 7.70 18.92 -2.08
CA ASP A 183 8.57 18.59 -3.21
C ASP A 183 8.72 17.07 -3.36
N ILE A 184 8.81 16.35 -2.24
CA ILE A 184 8.83 14.89 -2.21
C ILE A 184 7.45 14.35 -2.63
N ALA A 185 6.37 14.94 -2.09
CA ALA A 185 5.01 14.54 -2.42
C ALA A 185 4.71 14.70 -3.92
N ALA A 186 5.07 15.84 -4.53
CA ALA A 186 4.88 16.07 -5.96
C ALA A 186 5.67 15.08 -6.81
N HIS A 187 6.91 14.79 -6.45
CA HIS A 187 7.73 13.79 -7.16
C HIS A 187 7.14 12.38 -7.01
N PHE A 188 6.79 11.95 -5.79
CA PHE A 188 6.23 10.63 -5.55
C PHE A 188 4.83 10.47 -6.16
N ALA A 189 4.03 11.54 -6.24
CA ALA A 189 2.77 11.54 -6.97
C ALA A 189 2.96 11.21 -8.46
N ARG A 190 3.95 11.83 -9.12
CA ARG A 190 4.27 11.51 -10.51
C ARG A 190 4.68 10.05 -10.67
N VAL A 191 5.54 9.54 -9.78
CA VAL A 191 5.96 8.14 -9.75
C VAL A 191 4.76 7.21 -9.56
N THR A 192 3.83 7.56 -8.68
CA THR A 192 2.64 6.76 -8.37
C THR A 192 1.64 6.77 -9.53
N PHE A 193 1.14 7.96 -9.90
CA PHE A 193 0.01 8.07 -10.83
C PHE A 193 0.36 7.83 -12.29
N LEU A 194 1.65 7.90 -12.65
CA LEU A 194 2.14 7.58 -14.00
C LEU A 194 2.73 6.15 -14.08
N SER A 195 2.72 5.39 -13.00
CA SER A 195 3.20 4.00 -13.02
C SER A 195 2.27 3.09 -13.83
N ASP A 196 2.85 2.11 -14.49
CA ASP A 196 2.11 1.02 -15.14
C ASP A 196 2.80 -0.32 -14.84
N ASN A 197 2.22 -1.08 -13.94
CA ASN A 197 2.70 -2.37 -13.50
C ASN A 197 1.85 -3.54 -14.03
N ARG A 198 0.98 -3.30 -15.04
CA ARG A 198 0.11 -4.36 -15.61
C ARG A 198 0.89 -5.53 -16.17
N ALA A 199 2.03 -5.24 -16.83
CA ALA A 199 2.91 -6.27 -17.39
C ALA A 199 3.70 -7.08 -16.34
N ASP A 200 3.71 -6.62 -15.09
CA ASP A 200 4.38 -7.30 -13.98
C ASP A 200 3.46 -8.28 -13.24
N LEU A 201 2.14 -8.05 -13.26
CA LEU A 201 1.18 -8.88 -12.53
C LEU A 201 1.33 -10.39 -12.78
N PRO A 202 1.50 -10.89 -14.03
CA PRO A 202 1.63 -12.34 -14.29
C PRO A 202 2.92 -12.94 -13.72
N LYS A 203 3.90 -12.12 -13.34
CA LYS A 203 5.20 -12.57 -12.83
C LYS A 203 5.17 -12.93 -11.35
N LEU A 204 4.21 -12.38 -10.57
CA LEU A 204 4.09 -12.66 -9.15
C LEU A 204 3.43 -14.03 -8.93
N GLN A 205 4.18 -14.98 -8.37
CA GLN A 205 3.71 -16.35 -8.15
C GLN A 205 3.20 -16.62 -6.74
N ALA A 206 3.50 -15.74 -5.78
CA ALA A 206 3.00 -15.85 -4.41
C ALA A 206 1.46 -15.70 -4.35
N PRO A 207 0.77 -16.33 -3.38
CA PRO A 207 -0.65 -16.07 -3.12
C PRO A 207 -0.93 -14.59 -2.85
N VAL A 208 -2.02 -14.08 -3.42
CA VAL A 208 -2.44 -12.68 -3.28
C VAL A 208 -3.89 -12.59 -2.82
N LEU A 209 -4.15 -11.83 -1.76
CA LEU A 209 -5.48 -11.34 -1.42
C LEU A 209 -5.62 -9.89 -1.92
N VAL A 210 -6.60 -9.64 -2.75
CA VAL A 210 -6.99 -8.29 -3.19
C VAL A 210 -8.24 -7.87 -2.41
N LEU A 211 -8.12 -6.81 -1.60
CA LEU A 211 -9.22 -6.16 -0.90
C LEU A 211 -9.63 -4.91 -1.66
N GLN A 212 -10.77 -4.97 -2.32
CA GLN A 212 -11.33 -3.90 -3.15
C GLN A 212 -12.54 -3.29 -2.45
N CYS A 213 -12.56 -1.97 -2.25
CA CYS A 213 -13.77 -1.29 -1.78
C CYS A 213 -14.86 -1.31 -2.85
N SER A 214 -16.12 -1.39 -2.42
CA SER A 214 -17.27 -1.38 -3.32
C SER A 214 -17.43 -0.04 -4.05
N ASP A 215 -17.03 1.06 -3.42
CA ASP A 215 -17.04 2.41 -3.99
C ASP A 215 -15.72 3.12 -3.68
N ASP A 216 -14.81 3.17 -4.65
CA ASP A 216 -13.47 3.73 -4.53
C ASP A 216 -13.17 4.61 -5.75
N ILE A 217 -13.00 5.92 -5.51
CA ILE A 217 -12.74 6.89 -6.57
C ILE A 217 -11.30 6.83 -7.12
N ILE A 218 -10.37 6.18 -6.41
CA ILE A 218 -8.96 6.08 -6.78
C ILE A 218 -8.67 4.77 -7.53
N ALA A 219 -9.19 3.67 -7.02
CA ALA A 219 -9.07 2.35 -7.62
C ALA A 219 -10.46 1.74 -7.77
N PRO A 220 -11.19 2.04 -8.86
CA PRO A 220 -12.56 1.58 -9.03
C PRO A 220 -12.64 0.06 -9.20
N ARG A 221 -13.81 -0.51 -8.93
CA ARG A 221 -14.04 -1.95 -8.93
C ARG A 221 -13.47 -2.72 -10.14
N PRO A 222 -13.55 -2.22 -11.40
CA PRO A 222 -12.94 -2.91 -12.55
C PRO A 222 -11.46 -3.20 -12.40
N VAL A 223 -10.73 -2.41 -11.60
CA VAL A 223 -9.30 -2.64 -11.28
C VAL A 223 -9.13 -3.92 -10.48
N GLY A 224 -9.97 -4.15 -9.45
CA GLY A 224 -9.96 -5.39 -8.67
C GLY A 224 -10.25 -6.62 -9.52
N ASP A 225 -11.26 -6.53 -10.41
CA ASP A 225 -11.60 -7.59 -11.36
C ASP A 225 -10.45 -7.87 -12.36
N TYR A 226 -9.74 -6.82 -12.79
CA TYR A 226 -8.55 -6.95 -13.64
C TYR A 226 -7.41 -7.66 -12.92
N LEU A 227 -7.11 -7.27 -11.68
CA LEU A 227 -6.09 -7.90 -10.85
C LEU A 227 -6.38 -9.39 -10.63
N GLN A 228 -7.62 -9.75 -10.29
CA GLN A 228 -8.02 -11.14 -10.09
C GLN A 228 -7.81 -12.00 -11.34
N ARG A 229 -8.06 -11.44 -12.53
CA ARG A 229 -7.87 -12.19 -13.80
C ARG A 229 -6.42 -12.30 -14.22
N THR A 230 -5.57 -11.36 -13.79
CA THR A 230 -4.21 -11.22 -14.32
C THR A 230 -3.15 -11.79 -13.38
N LEU A 231 -3.34 -11.71 -12.08
CA LEU A 231 -2.47 -12.34 -11.08
C LEU A 231 -2.72 -13.86 -11.07
N PRO A 232 -1.67 -14.70 -11.12
CA PRO A 232 -1.83 -16.17 -11.19
C PRO A 232 -2.56 -16.78 -9.99
N ASN A 233 -2.35 -16.26 -8.78
CA ASN A 233 -2.84 -16.83 -7.53
C ASN A 233 -3.60 -15.79 -6.70
N ALA A 234 -4.52 -15.05 -7.31
CA ALA A 234 -5.27 -14.00 -6.64
C ALA A 234 -6.65 -14.45 -6.15
N THR A 235 -7.00 -14.03 -4.94
CA THR A 235 -8.35 -14.06 -4.38
C THR A 235 -8.83 -12.62 -4.22
N LEU A 236 -9.96 -12.28 -4.84
CA LEU A 236 -10.60 -10.97 -4.68
C LEU A 236 -11.67 -11.04 -3.59
N ARG A 237 -11.67 -10.07 -2.68
CA ARG A 237 -12.73 -9.80 -1.72
C ARG A 237 -13.19 -8.35 -1.85
N ILE A 238 -14.50 -8.18 -1.99
CA ILE A 238 -15.10 -6.85 -1.98
C ILE A 238 -15.41 -6.48 -0.54
N ILE A 239 -14.92 -5.32 -0.12
CA ILE A 239 -15.24 -4.70 1.16
C ILE A 239 -16.33 -3.67 0.90
N GLU A 240 -17.50 -3.86 1.49
CA GLU A 240 -18.59 -2.87 1.45
C GLU A 240 -18.14 -1.62 2.19
N ASN A 241 -17.60 -0.66 1.44
CA ASN A 241 -17.00 0.56 1.95
C ASN A 241 -17.00 1.65 0.88
N VAL A 242 -17.25 2.89 1.30
CA VAL A 242 -17.10 4.08 0.47
C VAL A 242 -15.76 4.73 0.82
N GLY A 243 -14.87 4.84 -0.17
CA GLY A 243 -13.54 5.42 -0.03
C GLY A 243 -12.41 4.42 -0.22
N HIS A 244 -11.19 4.97 -0.22
CA HIS A 244 -9.96 4.26 -0.61
C HIS A 244 -9.20 3.63 0.57
N CYS A 245 -9.62 3.92 1.82
CA CYS A 245 -8.86 3.54 3.03
C CYS A 245 -9.61 2.54 3.92
N PRO A 246 -9.89 1.30 3.45
CA PRO A 246 -10.70 0.33 4.20
C PRO A 246 -10.05 -0.12 5.52
N HIS A 247 -8.73 0.00 5.66
CA HIS A 247 -8.00 -0.26 6.90
C HIS A 247 -8.32 0.74 8.03
N LEU A 248 -8.94 1.87 7.70
CA LEU A 248 -9.43 2.87 8.65
C LEU A 248 -10.95 2.90 8.74
N SER A 249 -11.64 2.95 7.60
CA SER A 249 -13.09 3.13 7.55
C SER A 249 -13.88 1.82 7.70
N ALA A 250 -13.28 0.67 7.42
CA ALA A 250 -13.87 -0.67 7.54
C ALA A 250 -12.85 -1.70 8.08
N PRO A 251 -12.14 -1.42 9.20
CA PRO A 251 -11.05 -2.28 9.66
C PRO A 251 -11.51 -3.70 10.03
N CYS A 252 -12.68 -3.86 10.63
CA CYS A 252 -13.20 -5.18 11.00
C CYS A 252 -13.45 -6.08 9.78
N ALA A 253 -14.06 -5.54 8.71
CA ALA A 253 -14.29 -6.29 7.48
C ALA A 253 -12.98 -6.62 6.77
N SER A 254 -12.03 -5.68 6.76
CA SER A 254 -10.70 -5.87 6.19
C SER A 254 -9.91 -6.96 6.93
N MET A 255 -9.94 -6.94 8.27
CA MET A 255 -9.30 -7.97 9.11
C MET A 255 -9.96 -9.34 8.93
N ALA A 256 -11.30 -9.43 8.90
CA ALA A 256 -11.99 -10.70 8.70
C ALA A 256 -11.57 -11.38 7.38
N ALA A 257 -11.53 -10.61 6.28
CA ALA A 257 -11.08 -11.13 4.98
C ALA A 257 -9.59 -11.51 4.98
N MET A 258 -8.76 -10.76 5.71
CA MET A 258 -7.34 -11.07 5.88
C MET A 258 -7.13 -12.32 6.75
N ASP A 259 -7.89 -12.51 7.83
CA ASP A 259 -7.81 -13.69 8.69
C ASP A 259 -8.17 -14.96 7.92
N GLU A 260 -9.27 -14.97 7.14
CA GLU A 260 -9.63 -16.10 6.27
C GLU A 260 -8.48 -16.46 5.30
N PHE A 261 -7.83 -15.46 4.73
CA PHE A 261 -6.71 -15.68 3.82
C PHE A 261 -5.48 -16.24 4.55
N LEU A 262 -5.11 -15.67 5.70
CA LEU A 262 -3.96 -16.12 6.50
C LEU A 262 -4.12 -17.55 7.01
N GLU A 263 -5.34 -17.95 7.40
CA GLU A 263 -5.66 -19.32 7.86
C GLU A 263 -5.50 -20.34 6.72
N ALA A 264 -5.73 -19.94 5.47
CA ALA A 264 -5.59 -20.82 4.32
C ALA A 264 -4.13 -20.98 3.85
N LEU A 265 -3.20 -20.13 4.34
CA LEU A 265 -1.80 -20.17 3.95
C LEU A 265 -1.01 -21.22 4.76
N PRO A 266 -0.09 -21.99 4.14
CA PRO A 266 0.74 -22.98 4.83
C PRO A 266 1.93 -22.33 5.57
N LEU A 267 1.70 -21.21 6.27
CA LEU A 267 2.77 -20.46 6.96
C LEU A 267 3.38 -21.27 8.12
N HIS A 268 2.57 -22.09 8.80
CA HIS A 268 3.03 -22.88 9.95
C HIS A 268 3.94 -24.05 9.56
N ASP A 269 3.78 -24.58 8.36
CA ASP A 269 4.58 -25.73 7.90
C ASP A 269 6.02 -25.32 7.54
N ARG A 270 6.24 -24.06 7.16
CA ARG A 270 7.56 -23.52 6.81
C ARG A 270 8.41 -23.11 8.01
N VAL A 271 7.80 -22.93 9.19
CA VAL A 271 8.52 -22.63 10.45
C VAL A 271 9.25 -23.85 11.01
N ARG A 272 8.87 -25.08 10.57
CA ARG A 272 9.39 -26.35 11.06
C ARG A 272 10.45 -27.00 10.17
N ALA A 273 10.73 -26.41 9.03
CA ALA A 273 11.75 -26.87 8.08
C ALA A 273 13.02 -26.05 8.17
#